data_40e79b4aafb5009977c6e7cff9a76074
#
_entry.id   40e79b4aafb5009977c6e7cff9a76074
#
_cell.length_a   1.000
_cell.length_b   1.000
_cell.length_c   1.000
_cell.angle_alpha   90.00
_cell.angle_beta   90.00
_cell.angle_gamma   90.00
#
_symmetry.space_group_name_H-M   'P 1'
#
loop_
_entity.id
_entity.type
_entity.pdbx_description
1 polymer ?
#
loop_
_entity_poly.entity_id
_entity_poly.type
_entity_poly.pdbx_seq_one_letter_code
_entity_poly.pdbx_strand_id
1 'polypeptide(L)'
;MNRRTALAALLAAAVAPAAQAQQLSLGEISGYLNQLRTATGGFTQINGDGTIATGTIYLKRPGRIRFEYDDASALFVAGGGQVAVFDARSNEGPERFPLRETPLSIILAETVDLGRAGMVTGHTSDGTTTTVTAQDPENPDYGSIQLVFTAAPVELRQWIVTDQTGSQTTVILNDLTTG
;
A
#
# COMPACT_ATOMS: atom_id res chain seq x y z
N MET A 1 -76.29 10.18 4.04
CA MET A 1 -75.37 9.14 4.61
C MET A 1 -74.15 9.10 3.72
N ASN A 2 -73.09 9.81 4.09
CA ASN A 2 -71.86 9.91 3.28
C ASN A 2 -70.75 9.12 3.95
N ARG A 3 -70.36 8.01 3.29
CA ARG A 3 -69.16 7.25 3.71
C ARG A 3 -67.94 7.84 3.02
N ARG A 4 -67.13 8.55 3.77
CA ARG A 4 -65.80 8.99 3.34
C ARG A 4 -64.79 7.91 3.77
N THR A 5 -64.33 7.12 2.83
CA THR A 5 -63.24 6.20 3.01
C THR A 5 -61.93 7.00 2.80
N ALA A 6 -61.18 7.21 3.87
CA ALA A 6 -59.83 7.74 3.80
C ALA A 6 -58.87 6.59 3.52
N LEU A 7 -58.19 6.59 2.34
CA LEU A 7 -57.01 5.75 2.05
C LEU A 7 -55.80 6.41 2.69
N ALA A 8 -55.26 5.76 3.72
CA ALA A 8 -53.94 6.07 4.25
C ALA A 8 -52.90 5.31 3.43
N ALA A 9 -52.13 6.02 2.60
CA ALA A 9 -50.98 5.45 1.89
C ALA A 9 -49.78 5.41 2.86
N LEU A 10 -49.39 4.21 3.31
CA LEU A 10 -48.13 4.01 4.01
C LEU A 10 -47.01 4.07 2.99
N LEU A 11 -46.20 5.12 3.00
CA LEU A 11 -44.89 5.14 2.37
C LEU A 11 -43.92 4.34 3.25
N ALA A 12 -43.64 3.11 2.86
CA ALA A 12 -42.52 2.34 3.39
C ALA A 12 -41.20 2.88 2.77
N ALA A 13 -40.48 3.72 3.50
CA ALA A 13 -39.13 4.12 3.13
C ALA A 13 -38.23 2.88 3.26
N ALA A 14 -37.84 2.29 2.13
CA ALA A 14 -36.82 1.24 2.09
C ALA A 14 -35.47 1.88 2.43
N VAL A 15 -35.01 1.70 3.67
CA VAL A 15 -33.64 2.00 4.07
C VAL A 15 -32.78 0.89 3.46
N ALA A 16 -32.13 1.17 2.33
CA ALA A 16 -31.12 0.29 1.79
C ALA A 16 -29.94 0.24 2.78
N PRO A 17 -29.50 -0.95 3.22
CA PRO A 17 -28.30 -1.03 4.05
C PRO A 17 -27.12 -0.50 3.23
N ALA A 18 -26.37 0.44 3.80
CA ALA A 18 -25.09 0.85 3.22
C ALA A 18 -24.21 -0.39 3.14
N ALA A 19 -23.82 -0.79 1.93
CA ALA A 19 -22.88 -1.89 1.73
C ALA A 19 -21.55 -1.47 2.35
N GLN A 20 -21.26 -1.96 3.54
CA GLN A 20 -19.91 -1.83 4.11
C GLN A 20 -18.99 -2.72 3.28
N ALA A 21 -17.85 -2.17 2.84
CA ALA A 21 -16.86 -2.96 2.16
C ALA A 21 -16.37 -4.06 3.12
N GLN A 22 -16.45 -5.31 2.66
CA GLN A 22 -15.98 -6.45 3.44
C GLN A 22 -14.46 -6.36 3.59
N GLN A 23 -13.95 -6.68 4.78
CA GLN A 23 -12.51 -6.82 5.00
C GLN A 23 -11.94 -7.86 4.03
N LEU A 24 -10.93 -7.46 3.26
CA LEU A 24 -10.20 -8.36 2.36
C LEU A 24 -9.44 -9.41 3.18
N SER A 25 -9.51 -10.67 2.77
CA SER A 25 -8.71 -11.73 3.36
C SER A 25 -7.23 -11.61 2.96
N LEU A 26 -6.34 -12.17 3.77
CA LEU A 26 -4.90 -12.21 3.45
C LEU A 26 -4.61 -12.94 2.13
N GLY A 27 -5.45 -13.93 1.77
CA GLY A 27 -5.36 -14.64 0.49
C GLY A 27 -5.72 -13.76 -0.71
N GLU A 28 -6.76 -12.93 -0.61
CA GLU A 28 -7.14 -11.98 -1.65
C GLU A 28 -6.04 -10.93 -1.86
N ILE A 29 -5.49 -10.39 -0.77
CA ILE A 29 -4.40 -9.42 -0.82
C ILE A 29 -3.13 -10.03 -1.41
N SER A 30 -2.75 -11.25 -0.99
CA SER A 30 -1.62 -11.98 -1.56
C SER A 30 -1.83 -12.25 -3.05
N GLY A 31 -3.05 -12.65 -3.45
CA GLY A 31 -3.44 -12.86 -4.83
C GLY A 31 -3.29 -11.60 -5.67
N TYR A 32 -3.78 -10.45 -5.19
CA TYR A 32 -3.61 -9.16 -5.85
C TYR A 32 -2.13 -8.81 -6.02
N LEU A 33 -1.32 -8.86 -4.94
CA LEU A 33 0.10 -8.57 -4.99
C LEU A 33 0.84 -9.51 -5.95
N ASN A 34 0.46 -10.78 -6.03
CA ASN A 34 1.08 -11.74 -6.95
C ASN A 34 0.72 -11.49 -8.43
N GLN A 35 -0.44 -10.91 -8.71
CA GLN A 35 -0.84 -10.49 -10.06
C GLN A 35 -0.18 -9.16 -10.47
N LEU A 36 0.16 -8.30 -9.51
CA LEU A 36 0.81 -7.02 -9.75
C LEU A 36 2.27 -7.25 -10.20
N ARG A 37 2.50 -7.45 -11.50
CA ARG A 37 3.83 -7.72 -12.08
C ARG A 37 4.57 -6.46 -12.43
N THR A 38 3.89 -5.53 -13.10
CA THR A 38 4.41 -4.20 -13.42
C THR A 38 3.36 -3.16 -13.07
N ALA A 39 3.83 -2.00 -12.67
CA ALA A 39 2.97 -0.85 -12.46
C ALA A 39 3.74 0.45 -12.64
N THR A 40 3.03 1.48 -13.08
CA THR A 40 3.54 2.85 -13.19
C THR A 40 2.44 3.80 -12.74
N GLY A 41 2.79 4.84 -12.00
CA GLY A 41 1.84 5.85 -11.55
C GLY A 41 2.52 6.98 -10.81
N GLY A 42 1.74 7.98 -10.41
CA GLY A 42 2.21 9.02 -9.53
C GLY A 42 2.33 8.52 -8.08
N PHE A 43 3.16 9.15 -7.30
CA PHE A 43 3.18 8.96 -5.85
C PHE A 43 3.27 10.28 -5.10
N THR A 44 2.76 10.26 -3.88
CA THR A 44 3.01 11.29 -2.87
C THR A 44 3.66 10.61 -1.68
N GLN A 45 4.83 11.06 -1.31
CA GLN A 45 5.59 10.57 -0.14
C GLN A 45 5.52 11.58 0.99
N ILE A 46 5.24 11.09 2.19
CA ILE A 46 5.28 11.86 3.44
C ILE A 46 6.36 11.22 4.30
N ASN A 47 7.41 11.99 4.58
CA ASN A 47 8.53 11.56 5.40
C ASN A 47 8.23 11.67 6.90
N GLY A 48 9.02 11.01 7.74
CA GLY A 48 8.85 11.04 9.20
C GLY A 48 8.97 12.43 9.83
N ASP A 49 9.64 13.36 9.17
CA ASP A 49 9.76 14.78 9.57
C ASP A 49 8.59 15.65 9.06
N GLY A 50 7.61 15.04 8.35
CA GLY A 50 6.45 15.70 7.78
C GLY A 50 6.70 16.37 6.43
N THR A 51 7.90 16.31 5.86
CA THR A 51 8.16 16.78 4.51
C THR A 51 7.44 15.94 3.47
N ILE A 52 6.99 16.59 2.39
CA ILE A 52 6.23 15.94 1.31
C ILE A 52 7.04 16.01 0.03
N ALA A 53 7.08 14.89 -0.69
CA ALA A 53 7.66 14.79 -2.02
C ALA A 53 6.68 14.08 -2.96
N THR A 54 6.73 14.42 -4.24
CA THR A 54 5.94 13.79 -5.29
C THR A 54 6.84 13.27 -6.40
N GLY A 55 6.30 12.39 -7.23
CA GLY A 55 7.05 11.86 -8.36
C GLY A 55 6.34 10.72 -9.06
N THR A 56 7.11 9.98 -9.85
CA THR A 56 6.64 8.81 -10.59
C THR A 56 7.28 7.54 -10.02
N ILE A 57 6.45 6.54 -9.78
CA ILE A 57 6.86 5.20 -9.36
C ILE A 57 6.80 4.23 -10.54
N TYR A 58 7.81 3.40 -10.66
CA TYR A 58 7.88 2.27 -11.58
C TYR A 58 8.15 1.01 -10.77
N LEU A 59 7.25 0.05 -10.87
CA LEU A 59 7.37 -1.24 -10.20
C LEU A 59 7.49 -2.34 -11.25
N LYS A 60 8.43 -3.26 -11.03
CA LYS A 60 8.58 -4.47 -11.84
C LYS A 60 9.02 -5.63 -10.95
N ARG A 61 8.06 -6.43 -10.51
CA ARG A 61 8.34 -7.59 -9.67
C ARG A 61 8.91 -8.76 -10.49
N PRO A 62 9.76 -9.59 -9.87
CA PRO A 62 10.27 -9.45 -8.51
C PRO A 62 11.43 -8.43 -8.38
N GLY A 63 11.57 -7.89 -7.18
CA GLY A 63 12.79 -7.23 -6.69
C GLY A 63 13.15 -5.90 -7.31
N ARG A 64 12.29 -5.28 -8.14
CA ARG A 64 12.58 -4.02 -8.80
C ARG A 64 11.50 -2.97 -8.53
N ILE A 65 11.96 -1.79 -8.10
CA ILE A 65 11.15 -0.59 -7.95
C ILE A 65 12.04 0.64 -8.14
N ARG A 66 11.46 1.70 -8.68
CA ARG A 66 12.16 2.98 -8.90
C ARG A 66 11.20 4.12 -8.57
N PHE A 67 11.70 5.10 -7.83
CA PHE A 67 11.02 6.35 -7.55
C PHE A 67 11.82 7.49 -8.15
N GLU A 68 11.19 8.23 -9.04
CA GLU A 68 11.73 9.46 -9.65
C GLU A 68 10.98 10.64 -9.05
N TYR A 69 11.69 11.49 -8.32
CA TYR A 69 11.12 12.65 -7.67
C TYR A 69 11.01 13.83 -8.64
N ASP A 70 9.88 14.54 -8.60
CA ASP A 70 9.58 15.64 -9.56
C ASP A 70 10.57 16.79 -9.47
N ASP A 71 11.12 17.06 -8.29
CA ASP A 71 12.14 18.10 -8.05
C ASP A 71 13.57 17.64 -8.40
N ALA A 72 13.71 16.41 -8.92
CA ALA A 72 14.98 15.76 -9.20
C ALA A 72 15.97 15.76 -8.01
N SER A 73 15.47 15.92 -6.78
CA SER A 73 16.31 15.98 -5.56
C SER A 73 16.90 14.63 -5.22
N ALA A 74 16.23 13.54 -5.59
CA ALA A 74 16.64 12.18 -5.29
C ALA A 74 16.19 11.19 -6.36
N LEU A 75 16.78 10.00 -6.33
CA LEU A 75 16.36 8.83 -7.07
C LEU A 75 16.53 7.62 -6.17
N PHE A 76 15.45 6.88 -5.94
CA PHE A 76 15.48 5.60 -5.24
C PHE A 76 15.31 4.47 -6.25
N VAL A 77 16.21 3.50 -6.21
CA VAL A 77 16.15 2.32 -7.10
C VAL A 77 16.42 1.06 -6.31
N ALA A 78 15.52 0.08 -6.39
CA ALA A 78 15.81 -1.29 -5.98
C ALA A 78 15.96 -2.18 -7.22
N GLY A 79 16.98 -3.03 -7.20
CA GLY A 79 17.25 -4.00 -8.26
C GLY A 79 18.44 -4.89 -7.91
N GLY A 80 18.45 -6.13 -8.41
CA GLY A 80 19.54 -7.07 -8.14
C GLY A 80 19.75 -7.37 -6.65
N GLY A 81 18.70 -7.29 -5.82
CA GLY A 81 18.78 -7.53 -4.39
C GLY A 81 19.35 -6.35 -3.58
N GLN A 82 19.61 -5.22 -4.19
CA GLN A 82 20.14 -4.01 -3.56
C GLN A 82 19.16 -2.85 -3.72
N VAL A 83 19.24 -1.91 -2.78
CA VAL A 83 18.66 -0.57 -2.88
C VAL A 83 19.79 0.41 -3.08
N ALA A 84 19.61 1.40 -3.95
CA ALA A 84 20.49 2.54 -4.12
C ALA A 84 19.67 3.83 -4.02
N VAL A 85 20.11 4.74 -3.17
CA VAL A 85 19.50 6.07 -3.03
C VAL A 85 20.54 7.11 -3.48
N PHE A 86 20.16 7.87 -4.50
CA PHE A 86 20.96 8.96 -5.03
C PHE A 86 20.36 10.27 -4.52
N ASP A 87 21.18 11.09 -3.85
CA ASP A 87 20.82 12.45 -3.45
C ASP A 87 21.54 13.43 -4.39
N ALA A 88 20.78 14.18 -5.19
CA ALA A 88 21.33 15.15 -6.12
C ALA A 88 22.04 16.33 -5.44
N ARG A 89 21.81 16.53 -4.14
CA ARG A 89 22.43 17.58 -3.34
C ARG A 89 23.76 17.12 -2.70
N SER A 90 24.00 15.82 -2.68
CA SER A 90 25.24 15.23 -2.18
C SER A 90 26.26 15.08 -3.30
N ASN A 91 27.53 15.38 -3.00
CA ASN A 91 28.65 15.03 -3.88
C ASN A 91 29.18 13.62 -3.61
N GLU A 92 28.53 12.87 -2.70
CA GLU A 92 28.86 11.50 -2.39
C GLU A 92 28.19 10.55 -3.38
N GLY A 93 28.71 9.32 -3.47
CA GLY A 93 28.06 8.27 -4.25
C GLY A 93 26.73 7.85 -3.61
N PRO A 94 25.92 7.04 -4.32
CA PRO A 94 24.64 6.58 -3.78
C PRO A 94 24.85 5.75 -2.52
N GLU A 95 23.98 5.98 -1.53
CA GLU A 95 23.82 5.09 -0.41
C GLU A 95 23.28 3.74 -0.89
N ARG A 96 23.87 2.63 -0.45
CA ARG A 96 23.48 1.27 -0.87
C ARG A 96 23.30 0.36 0.33
N PHE A 97 22.22 -0.44 0.27
CA PHE A 97 21.93 -1.44 1.29
C PHE A 97 21.15 -2.61 0.68
N PRO A 98 21.17 -3.81 1.32
CA PRO A 98 20.42 -4.95 0.82
C PRO A 98 18.91 -4.73 0.86
N LEU A 99 18.21 -5.04 -0.24
CA LEU A 99 16.74 -4.96 -0.30
C LEU A 99 16.08 -5.84 0.76
N ARG A 100 16.66 -7.01 1.05
CA ARG A 100 16.15 -7.96 2.06
C ARG A 100 16.10 -7.38 3.47
N GLU A 101 16.92 -6.36 3.77
CA GLU A 101 16.97 -5.68 5.05
C GLU A 101 15.97 -4.51 5.14
N THR A 102 15.04 -4.46 4.20
CA THR A 102 13.98 -3.45 4.15
C THR A 102 12.61 -4.12 4.09
N PRO A 103 11.57 -3.52 4.69
CA PRO A 103 10.21 -4.04 4.58
C PRO A 103 9.65 -4.08 3.15
N LEU A 104 10.23 -3.32 2.21
CA LEU A 104 9.85 -3.38 0.78
C LEU A 104 10.13 -4.75 0.16
N SER A 105 11.06 -5.53 0.71
CA SER A 105 11.34 -6.90 0.27
C SER A 105 10.08 -7.78 0.29
N ILE A 106 9.14 -7.52 1.20
CA ILE A 106 7.89 -8.27 1.36
C ILE A 106 7.02 -8.12 0.10
N ILE A 107 6.76 -6.88 -0.34
CA ILE A 107 5.91 -6.63 -1.52
C ILE A 107 6.64 -6.86 -2.83
N LEU A 108 7.97 -6.82 -2.84
CA LEU A 108 8.80 -7.07 -4.01
C LEU A 108 9.23 -8.53 -4.16
N ALA A 109 8.87 -9.42 -3.23
CA ALA A 109 9.16 -10.85 -3.32
C ALA A 109 8.61 -11.46 -4.61
N GLU A 110 9.22 -12.53 -5.11
CA GLU A 110 8.72 -13.27 -6.27
C GLU A 110 7.31 -13.81 -6.03
N THR A 111 7.09 -14.33 -4.82
CA THR A 111 5.79 -14.77 -4.33
C THR A 111 5.52 -14.10 -2.98
N VAL A 112 4.38 -13.43 -2.86
CA VAL A 112 3.90 -12.87 -1.61
C VAL A 112 2.91 -13.85 -0.99
N ASP A 113 3.19 -14.27 0.25
CA ASP A 113 2.31 -15.09 1.07
C ASP A 113 2.14 -14.44 2.44
N LEU A 114 1.10 -13.64 2.59
CA LEU A 114 0.76 -12.99 3.86
C LEU A 114 0.18 -13.97 4.89
N GLY A 115 -0.18 -15.19 4.46
CA GLY A 115 -0.61 -16.27 5.36
C GLY A 115 0.53 -16.97 6.09
N ARG A 116 1.80 -16.70 5.74
CA ARG A 116 2.97 -17.27 6.41
C ARG A 116 2.96 -16.87 7.90
N ALA A 117 3.22 -17.85 8.77
CA ALA A 117 3.21 -17.65 10.21
C ALA A 117 4.17 -16.53 10.63
N GLY A 118 3.69 -15.60 11.45
CA GLY A 118 4.47 -14.46 11.94
C GLY A 118 4.68 -13.32 10.93
N MET A 119 4.24 -13.47 9.68
CA MET A 119 4.36 -12.43 8.66
C MET A 119 3.46 -11.23 8.95
N VAL A 120 2.20 -11.47 9.31
CA VAL A 120 1.21 -10.42 9.57
C VAL A 120 1.05 -10.19 11.07
N THR A 121 1.24 -8.93 11.50
CA THR A 121 1.11 -8.48 12.88
C THR A 121 -0.16 -7.64 13.11
N GLY A 122 -0.81 -7.19 12.04
CA GLY A 122 -2.07 -6.45 12.11
C GLY A 122 -2.89 -6.66 10.84
N HIS A 123 -4.22 -6.83 11.02
CA HIS A 123 -5.17 -6.99 9.91
C HIS A 123 -6.51 -6.42 10.34
N THR A 124 -6.86 -5.24 9.84
CA THR A 124 -8.04 -4.47 10.25
C THR A 124 -8.78 -3.91 9.03
N SER A 125 -10.04 -3.56 9.23
CA SER A 125 -10.84 -2.81 8.26
C SER A 125 -11.62 -1.71 8.96
N ASP A 126 -11.75 -0.57 8.29
CA ASP A 126 -12.60 0.56 8.71
C ASP A 126 -13.96 0.58 7.99
N GLY A 127 -14.28 -0.47 7.23
CA GLY A 127 -15.50 -0.57 6.41
C GLY A 127 -15.37 0.08 5.02
N THR A 128 -14.24 0.71 4.71
CA THR A 128 -13.92 1.31 3.41
C THR A 128 -12.63 0.73 2.85
N THR A 129 -11.63 0.59 3.72
CA THR A 129 -10.32 0.04 3.39
C THR A 129 -9.98 -1.14 4.29
N THR A 130 -9.08 -1.99 3.81
CA THR A 130 -8.41 -3.03 4.59
C THR A 130 -6.95 -2.68 4.75
N THR A 131 -6.48 -2.71 5.99
CA THR A 131 -5.08 -2.44 6.35
C THR A 131 -4.43 -3.70 6.88
N VAL A 132 -3.28 -4.07 6.31
CA VAL A 132 -2.44 -5.19 6.75
C VAL A 132 -1.06 -4.67 7.13
N THR A 133 -0.60 -5.02 8.32
CA THR A 133 0.77 -4.77 8.76
C THR A 133 1.56 -6.06 8.67
N ALA A 134 2.65 -6.05 7.94
CA ALA A 134 3.52 -7.19 7.71
C ALA A 134 4.98 -6.88 8.06
N GLN A 135 5.71 -7.90 8.48
CA GLN A 135 7.13 -7.86 8.80
C GLN A 135 7.81 -9.17 8.37
N ASP A 136 9.12 -9.18 8.27
CA ASP A 136 9.86 -10.43 8.12
C ASP A 136 9.84 -11.18 9.47
N PRO A 137 9.24 -12.37 9.55
CA PRO A 137 9.14 -13.10 10.82
C PRO A 137 10.49 -13.62 11.34
N GLU A 138 11.49 -13.73 10.46
CA GLU A 138 12.85 -14.16 10.83
C GLU A 138 13.72 -12.96 11.27
N ASN A 139 13.39 -11.76 10.77
CA ASN A 139 14.13 -10.53 11.02
C ASN A 139 13.19 -9.36 11.30
N PRO A 140 12.39 -9.40 12.39
CA PRO A 140 11.41 -8.35 12.70
C PRO A 140 12.06 -6.97 12.91
N ASP A 141 13.34 -6.95 13.28
CA ASP A 141 14.11 -5.72 13.47
C ASP A 141 14.38 -4.95 12.16
N TYR A 142 14.16 -5.56 11.00
CA TYR A 142 14.24 -4.85 9.71
C TYR A 142 13.08 -3.86 9.51
N GLY A 143 12.12 -3.85 10.44
CA GLY A 143 10.98 -2.97 10.41
C GLY A 143 9.72 -3.65 9.85
N SER A 144 8.72 -2.85 9.54
CA SER A 144 7.43 -3.34 9.05
C SER A 144 6.89 -2.50 7.91
N ILE A 145 5.97 -3.08 7.15
CA ILE A 145 5.21 -2.38 6.12
C ILE A 145 3.72 -2.53 6.40
N GLN A 146 3.02 -1.41 6.42
CA GLN A 146 1.58 -1.37 6.49
C GLN A 146 1.03 -1.09 5.09
N LEU A 147 0.12 -1.93 4.62
CA LEU A 147 -0.47 -1.86 3.29
C LEU A 147 -1.95 -1.54 3.41
N VAL A 148 -2.43 -0.54 2.68
CA VAL A 148 -3.84 -0.11 2.70
C VAL A 148 -4.46 -0.35 1.33
N PHE A 149 -5.56 -1.11 1.34
CA PHE A 149 -6.29 -1.52 0.13
C PHE A 149 -7.72 -1.04 0.15
N THR A 150 -8.25 -0.69 -1.03
CA THR A 150 -9.69 -0.65 -1.28
C THR A 150 -10.19 -2.06 -1.61
N ALA A 151 -11.51 -2.32 -1.48
CA ALA A 151 -12.08 -3.64 -1.68
C ALA A 151 -12.79 -3.82 -3.03
N ALA A 152 -13.32 -2.75 -3.61
CA ALA A 152 -14.11 -2.82 -4.84
C ALA A 152 -13.82 -1.63 -5.77
N PRO A 153 -12.84 -1.75 -6.68
CA PRO A 153 -11.95 -2.91 -6.90
C PRO A 153 -10.90 -3.07 -5.80
N VAL A 154 -10.27 -4.26 -5.75
CA VAL A 154 -9.10 -4.47 -4.88
C VAL A 154 -7.93 -3.72 -5.47
N GLU A 155 -7.46 -2.68 -4.76
CA GLU A 155 -6.34 -1.86 -5.18
C GLU A 155 -5.48 -1.46 -3.98
N LEU A 156 -4.16 -1.55 -4.14
CA LEU A 156 -3.20 -0.99 -3.19
C LEU A 156 -3.20 0.53 -3.35
N ARG A 157 -3.58 1.25 -2.28
CA ARG A 157 -3.69 2.72 -2.30
C ARG A 157 -2.50 3.42 -1.66
N GLN A 158 -1.95 2.82 -0.63
CA GLN A 158 -0.76 3.35 0.03
C GLN A 158 -0.04 2.27 0.81
N TRP A 159 1.20 2.54 1.15
CA TRP A 159 1.91 1.83 2.20
C TRP A 159 2.64 2.78 3.13
N ILE A 160 2.91 2.28 4.33
CA ILE A 160 3.71 2.96 5.33
C ILE A 160 4.84 2.02 5.72
N VAL A 161 6.07 2.42 5.47
CA VAL A 161 7.26 1.71 5.92
C VAL A 161 7.67 2.27 7.27
N THR A 162 7.83 1.40 8.27
CA THR A 162 8.50 1.72 9.52
C THR A 162 9.86 1.04 9.48
N ASP A 163 10.92 1.81 9.50
CA ASP A 163 12.30 1.30 9.41
C ASP A 163 12.84 0.81 10.77
N GLN A 164 14.09 0.35 10.77
CA GLN A 164 14.79 -0.14 11.97
C GLN A 164 14.91 0.89 13.09
N THR A 165 14.83 2.18 12.77
CA THR A 165 14.92 3.28 13.74
C THR A 165 13.55 3.68 14.27
N GLY A 166 12.47 3.14 13.71
CA GLY A 166 11.08 3.50 14.00
C GLY A 166 10.60 4.71 13.20
N SER A 167 11.41 5.24 12.28
CA SER A 167 10.98 6.30 11.37
C SER A 167 9.97 5.77 10.36
N GLN A 168 8.94 6.59 10.07
CA GLN A 168 7.88 6.21 9.15
C GLN A 168 7.94 7.01 7.87
N THR A 169 7.78 6.31 6.75
CA THR A 169 7.61 6.91 5.42
C THR A 169 6.31 6.39 4.82
N THR A 170 5.38 7.30 4.53
CA THR A 170 4.12 6.97 3.86
C THR A 170 4.26 7.26 2.37
N VAL A 171 3.85 6.30 1.55
CA VAL A 171 3.75 6.45 0.09
C VAL A 171 2.30 6.22 -0.33
N ILE A 172 1.68 7.26 -0.86
CA ILE A 172 0.33 7.24 -1.42
C ILE A 172 0.47 7.07 -2.93
N LEU A 173 -0.27 6.12 -3.50
CA LEU A 173 -0.25 5.80 -4.92
C LEU A 173 -1.38 6.53 -5.65
N ASN A 174 -1.03 7.24 -6.72
CA ASN A 174 -1.95 7.99 -7.55
C ASN A 174 -2.00 7.36 -8.95
N ASP A 175 -3.21 7.06 -9.43
CA ASP A 175 -3.48 6.60 -10.81
C ASP A 175 -2.54 5.48 -11.28
N LEU A 176 -2.43 4.40 -10.48
CA LEU A 176 -1.56 3.28 -10.77
C LEU A 176 -2.06 2.50 -11.99
N THR A 177 -1.29 2.50 -13.06
CA THR A 177 -1.52 1.68 -14.25
C THR A 177 -0.72 0.40 -14.13
N THR A 178 -1.39 -0.74 -14.25
CA THR A 178 -0.78 -2.08 -14.21
C THR A 178 -0.70 -2.68 -15.61
N GLY A 179 0.33 -3.50 -15.88
CA GLY A 179 0.54 -4.17 -17.14
C GLY A 179 1.23 -5.54 -17.00
#